data_0ba9caae6b0cb85f2dc921105f740ac0
#
_entry.id   0ba9caae6b0cb85f2dc921105f740ac0
#
_cell.length_a   1.000
_cell.length_b   1.000
_cell.length_c   1.000
_cell.angle_alpha   90.00
_cell.angle_beta   90.00
_cell.angle_gamma   90.00
#
_symmetry.space_group_name_H-M   'P 1'
#
loop_
_entity.id
_entity.type
_entity.pdbx_description
1 polymer ?
#
loop_
_entity_poly.entity_id
_entity_poly.type
_entity_poly.pdbx_seq_one_letter_code
_entity_poly.pdbx_strand_id
1 'polypeptide(L)'
;MWNKDKMGAVLLAAGYSSRMVKCKSLLPLGGLRVIERGINTFRQAGIMDITVVVGHRADKLIPILDELKVSYVFNEKYSEGMFSSIVKGVQSLPAETKAFFLLPSDMPLVKSHTVRLLGRAFNKVKADIIYPVFQKHRGHPPLISANCFPEILLGNTSGGLRQILERREGNAYEVEVFDEGILLDIDTHEDYQKIMTGYYRRDIPTQAECEAIFKKMNVSEAIVNHGRMVAEIARNLALRLNEIGLNIDVHAVTAAGKLHDLAKGKPNHAQIGGRILKKYGYYKVAQIVAAHTDMELNEKALPDEAAVVYLADKLVKGGGIVSIDERFSASMDEYAASAEAVAVIRERRLRAEKIEQTVEQLLGISLVMAARDLC
;
A
#
# COMPACT_ATOMS: atom_id res chain seq x y z
N MET A 1 -21.34 2.17 8.36
CA MET A 1 -20.91 1.13 7.40
C MET A 1 -21.21 1.61 6.00
N TRP A 2 -20.32 1.40 5.02
CA TRP A 2 -20.67 1.70 3.63
C TRP A 2 -21.53 0.58 3.05
N ASN A 3 -22.54 0.96 2.24
CA ASN A 3 -23.46 0.01 1.66
C ASN A 3 -22.80 -0.66 0.45
N LYS A 4 -22.08 -1.77 0.68
CA LYS A 4 -21.37 -2.55 -0.32
C LYS A 4 -22.29 -3.49 -1.12
N ASP A 5 -23.46 -3.78 -0.58
CA ASP A 5 -24.36 -4.82 -1.09
C ASP A 5 -25.06 -4.44 -2.43
N LYS A 6 -24.87 -3.20 -2.87
CA LYS A 6 -25.37 -2.69 -4.16
C LYS A 6 -24.25 -2.19 -5.08
N MET A 7 -23.03 -2.66 -4.87
CA MET A 7 -21.87 -2.32 -5.71
C MET A 7 -21.31 -3.57 -6.35
N GLY A 8 -21.10 -3.50 -7.65
CA GLY A 8 -20.45 -4.56 -8.42
C GLY A 8 -19.02 -4.22 -8.82
N ALA A 9 -18.32 -5.18 -9.40
CA ALA A 9 -17.04 -5.00 -10.06
C ALA A 9 -17.04 -5.70 -11.45
N VAL A 10 -16.53 -4.98 -12.43
CA VAL A 10 -16.32 -5.49 -13.80
C VAL A 10 -14.81 -5.55 -14.02
N LEU A 11 -14.28 -6.77 -14.20
CA LEU A 11 -12.89 -7.01 -14.57
C LEU A 11 -12.80 -7.30 -16.07
N LEU A 12 -11.94 -6.56 -16.77
CA LEU A 12 -11.77 -6.69 -18.22
C LEU A 12 -10.61 -7.64 -18.54
N ALA A 13 -10.91 -8.83 -19.02
CA ALA A 13 -9.94 -9.86 -19.41
C ALA A 13 -10.13 -10.35 -20.86
N ALA A 14 -10.78 -9.55 -21.72
CA ALA A 14 -11.12 -9.91 -23.09
C ALA A 14 -10.03 -9.53 -24.13
N GLY A 15 -8.98 -8.80 -23.74
CA GLY A 15 -7.97 -8.24 -24.64
C GLY A 15 -6.99 -9.26 -25.24
N TYR A 16 -6.35 -8.88 -26.35
CA TYR A 16 -5.41 -9.73 -27.10
C TYR A 16 -4.07 -9.99 -26.40
N SER A 17 -3.66 -9.16 -25.43
CA SER A 17 -2.32 -9.20 -24.83
C SER A 17 -1.19 -9.14 -25.89
N SER A 18 -1.37 -8.32 -26.94
CA SER A 18 -0.60 -8.35 -28.19
C SER A 18 0.91 -8.12 -28.00
N ARG A 19 1.31 -7.41 -26.94
CA ARG A 19 2.72 -7.09 -26.63
C ARG A 19 3.42 -8.19 -25.80
N MET A 20 2.68 -9.20 -25.35
CA MET A 20 3.21 -10.33 -24.60
C MET A 20 2.81 -11.65 -25.24
N VAL A 21 3.73 -12.61 -25.33
CA VAL A 21 3.48 -13.95 -25.91
C VAL A 21 2.46 -14.73 -25.07
N LYS A 22 2.37 -14.45 -23.77
CA LYS A 22 1.48 -15.11 -22.81
C LYS A 22 0.29 -14.22 -22.46
N CYS A 23 -0.86 -14.84 -22.15
CA CYS A 23 -2.02 -14.13 -21.64
C CYS A 23 -1.68 -13.48 -20.29
N LYS A 24 -1.70 -12.15 -20.23
CA LYS A 24 -1.35 -11.36 -19.03
C LYS A 24 -2.11 -11.82 -17.79
N SER A 25 -3.42 -12.04 -17.92
CA SER A 25 -4.30 -12.45 -16.82
C SER A 25 -3.92 -13.80 -16.19
N LEU A 26 -3.19 -14.64 -16.92
CA LEU A 26 -2.77 -15.99 -16.50
C LEU A 26 -1.35 -16.04 -15.95
N LEU A 27 -0.61 -14.93 -15.98
CA LEU A 27 0.75 -14.89 -15.45
C LEU A 27 0.76 -15.18 -13.93
N PRO A 28 1.72 -15.98 -13.43
CA PRO A 28 1.82 -16.25 -12.01
C PRO A 28 2.26 -15.00 -11.23
N LEU A 29 1.65 -14.77 -10.08
CA LEU A 29 2.00 -13.67 -9.18
C LEU A 29 1.79 -14.09 -7.73
N GLY A 30 2.87 -14.38 -7.01
CA GLY A 30 2.84 -14.74 -5.60
C GLY A 30 1.97 -15.97 -5.28
N GLY A 31 2.08 -17.04 -6.08
CA GLY A 31 1.34 -18.29 -5.88
C GLY A 31 -0.08 -18.31 -6.46
N LEU A 32 -0.58 -17.20 -7.00
CA LEU A 32 -1.85 -17.10 -7.73
C LEU A 32 -1.60 -16.52 -9.13
N ARG A 33 -2.65 -16.45 -9.94
CA ARG A 33 -2.60 -15.77 -11.25
C ARG A 33 -2.96 -14.28 -11.10
N VAL A 34 -2.53 -13.47 -12.03
CA VAL A 34 -2.82 -12.02 -12.09
C VAL A 34 -4.33 -11.74 -11.95
N ILE A 35 -5.18 -12.46 -12.68
CA ILE A 35 -6.64 -12.30 -12.61
C ILE A 35 -7.19 -12.62 -11.21
N GLU A 36 -6.64 -13.62 -10.54
CA GLU A 36 -7.05 -14.00 -9.19
C GLU A 36 -6.73 -12.91 -8.18
N ARG A 37 -5.64 -12.15 -8.41
CA ARG A 37 -5.30 -11.00 -7.57
C ARG A 37 -6.34 -9.90 -7.66
N GLY A 38 -6.76 -9.53 -8.87
CA GLY A 38 -7.84 -8.55 -9.09
C GLY A 38 -9.15 -8.97 -8.42
N ILE A 39 -9.55 -10.24 -8.61
CA ILE A 39 -10.75 -10.81 -7.97
C ILE A 39 -10.64 -10.74 -6.44
N ASN A 40 -9.50 -11.17 -5.87
CA ASN A 40 -9.28 -11.17 -4.43
C ASN A 40 -9.24 -9.76 -3.84
N THR A 41 -8.76 -8.77 -4.58
CA THR A 41 -8.80 -7.35 -4.16
C THR A 41 -10.24 -6.90 -3.87
N PHE A 42 -11.18 -7.22 -4.77
CA PHE A 42 -12.59 -6.90 -4.56
C PHE A 42 -13.23 -7.72 -3.44
N ARG A 43 -13.00 -9.02 -3.40
CA ARG A 43 -13.50 -9.88 -2.31
C ARG A 43 -13.04 -9.41 -0.93
N GLN A 44 -11.76 -9.08 -0.79
CA GLN A 44 -11.20 -8.53 0.45
C GLN A 44 -11.76 -7.15 0.80
N ALA A 45 -12.18 -6.38 -0.19
CA ALA A 45 -12.91 -5.13 0.04
C ALA A 45 -14.38 -5.36 0.45
N GLY A 46 -14.89 -6.57 0.25
CA GLY A 46 -16.27 -6.97 0.54
C GLY A 46 -17.22 -6.77 -0.64
N ILE A 47 -16.70 -6.61 -1.87
CA ILE A 47 -17.49 -6.63 -3.10
C ILE A 47 -17.59 -8.09 -3.55
N MET A 48 -18.81 -8.61 -3.61
CA MET A 48 -19.05 -10.02 -3.96
C MET A 48 -19.62 -10.17 -5.37
N ASP A 49 -20.34 -9.16 -5.88
CA ASP A 49 -20.86 -9.13 -7.25
C ASP A 49 -19.74 -8.75 -8.21
N ILE A 50 -18.98 -9.76 -8.64
CA ILE A 50 -17.83 -9.61 -9.52
C ILE A 50 -18.15 -10.32 -10.83
N THR A 51 -18.06 -9.60 -11.96
CA THR A 51 -18.17 -10.16 -13.30
C THR A 51 -16.85 -9.97 -14.04
N VAL A 52 -16.32 -11.06 -14.58
CA VAL A 52 -15.15 -11.03 -15.47
C VAL A 52 -15.62 -11.07 -16.92
N VAL A 53 -15.24 -10.06 -17.71
CA VAL A 53 -15.53 -10.06 -19.15
C VAL A 53 -14.38 -10.77 -19.87
N VAL A 54 -14.68 -11.89 -20.48
CA VAL A 54 -13.73 -12.70 -21.25
C VAL A 54 -13.97 -12.55 -22.76
N GLY A 55 -12.95 -12.80 -23.56
CA GLY A 55 -13.02 -12.71 -25.04
C GLY A 55 -11.89 -13.51 -25.66
N HIS A 56 -10.80 -12.85 -26.07
CA HIS A 56 -9.64 -13.56 -26.58
C HIS A 56 -9.09 -14.54 -25.53
N ARG A 57 -8.88 -15.80 -25.90
CA ARG A 57 -8.44 -16.90 -25.01
C ARG A 57 -9.38 -17.19 -23.83
N ALA A 58 -10.69 -16.98 -24.00
CA ALA A 58 -11.69 -17.35 -23.03
C ALA A 58 -11.62 -18.83 -22.63
N ASP A 59 -11.26 -19.71 -23.56
CA ASP A 59 -11.02 -21.14 -23.34
C ASP A 59 -10.06 -21.45 -22.19
N LYS A 60 -9.08 -20.58 -21.97
CA LYS A 60 -8.09 -20.73 -20.88
C LYS A 60 -8.51 -20.08 -19.57
N LEU A 61 -9.35 -19.04 -19.63
CA LEU A 61 -9.80 -18.30 -18.47
C LEU A 61 -11.02 -18.91 -17.80
N ILE A 62 -11.99 -19.39 -18.58
CA ILE A 62 -13.27 -19.93 -18.09
C ILE A 62 -13.06 -21.03 -17.04
N PRO A 63 -12.23 -22.09 -17.27
CA PRO A 63 -12.04 -23.13 -16.26
C PRO A 63 -11.54 -22.59 -14.90
N ILE A 64 -10.72 -21.54 -14.93
CA ILE A 64 -10.20 -20.90 -13.71
C ILE A 64 -11.29 -20.12 -13.00
N LEU A 65 -12.13 -19.41 -13.76
CA LEU A 65 -13.23 -18.61 -13.20
C LEU A 65 -14.32 -19.53 -12.59
N ASP A 66 -14.56 -20.69 -13.18
CA ASP A 66 -15.45 -21.73 -12.65
C ASP A 66 -14.91 -22.28 -11.32
N GLU A 67 -13.60 -22.60 -11.25
CA GLU A 67 -12.91 -23.03 -10.03
C GLU A 67 -13.05 -21.97 -8.92
N LEU A 68 -12.88 -20.71 -9.29
CA LEU A 68 -12.98 -19.56 -8.37
C LEU A 68 -14.42 -19.20 -8.01
N LYS A 69 -15.41 -19.80 -8.65
CA LYS A 69 -16.84 -19.48 -8.52
C LYS A 69 -17.09 -17.97 -8.69
N VAL A 70 -16.61 -17.41 -9.80
CA VAL A 70 -16.78 -16.01 -10.18
C VAL A 70 -17.58 -15.95 -11.47
N SER A 71 -18.57 -15.07 -11.50
CA SER A 71 -19.38 -14.84 -12.69
C SER A 71 -18.53 -14.30 -13.83
N TYR A 72 -18.80 -14.77 -15.04
CA TYR A 72 -18.16 -14.26 -16.24
C TYR A 72 -19.17 -14.11 -17.38
N VAL A 73 -18.80 -13.28 -18.34
CA VAL A 73 -19.57 -13.07 -19.58
C VAL A 73 -18.63 -13.05 -20.76
N PHE A 74 -18.98 -13.79 -21.81
CA PHE A 74 -18.22 -13.78 -23.06
C PHE A 74 -18.63 -12.60 -23.93
N ASN A 75 -17.67 -11.80 -24.38
CA ASN A 75 -17.87 -10.71 -25.31
C ASN A 75 -17.48 -11.17 -26.72
N GLU A 76 -18.46 -11.46 -27.56
CA GLU A 76 -18.24 -11.85 -28.94
C GLU A 76 -17.58 -10.74 -29.78
N LYS A 77 -17.78 -9.49 -29.37
CA LYS A 77 -17.28 -8.27 -30.00
C LYS A 77 -15.96 -7.76 -29.41
N TYR A 78 -15.18 -8.62 -28.75
CA TYR A 78 -13.92 -8.20 -28.12
C TYR A 78 -12.93 -7.55 -29.12
N SER A 79 -13.02 -7.86 -30.41
CA SER A 79 -12.21 -7.23 -31.46
C SER A 79 -12.57 -5.77 -31.75
N GLU A 80 -13.78 -5.32 -31.38
CA GLU A 80 -14.22 -3.92 -31.53
C GLU A 80 -13.61 -2.98 -30.48
N GLY A 81 -12.76 -3.49 -29.57
CA GLY A 81 -12.04 -2.72 -28.57
C GLY A 81 -12.64 -2.81 -27.16
N MET A 82 -11.94 -2.17 -26.21
CA MET A 82 -12.24 -2.27 -24.78
C MET A 82 -13.68 -1.86 -24.43
N PHE A 83 -14.25 -0.87 -25.14
CA PHE A 83 -15.58 -0.35 -24.82
C PHE A 83 -16.68 -1.41 -25.02
N SER A 84 -16.58 -2.27 -26.02
CA SER A 84 -17.52 -3.39 -26.21
C SER A 84 -17.55 -4.33 -25.00
N SER A 85 -16.39 -4.55 -24.39
CA SER A 85 -16.27 -5.36 -23.16
C SER A 85 -16.87 -4.65 -21.95
N ILE A 86 -16.74 -3.33 -21.84
CA ILE A 86 -17.36 -2.54 -20.77
C ILE A 86 -18.89 -2.63 -20.88
N VAL A 87 -19.44 -2.43 -22.07
CA VAL A 87 -20.89 -2.56 -22.33
C VAL A 87 -21.38 -3.95 -21.90
N LYS A 88 -20.69 -5.02 -22.32
CA LYS A 88 -21.05 -6.41 -21.98
C LYS A 88 -21.00 -6.64 -20.46
N GLY A 89 -19.98 -6.09 -19.78
CA GLY A 89 -19.84 -6.16 -18.32
C GLY A 89 -20.98 -5.46 -17.61
N VAL A 90 -21.34 -4.25 -18.03
CA VAL A 90 -22.46 -3.49 -17.43
C VAL A 90 -23.81 -4.18 -17.64
N GLN A 91 -24.02 -4.79 -18.80
CA GLN A 91 -25.24 -5.58 -19.09
C GLN A 91 -25.40 -6.78 -18.16
N SER A 92 -24.31 -7.33 -17.64
CA SER A 92 -24.31 -8.52 -16.77
C SER A 92 -24.45 -8.19 -15.28
N LEU A 93 -24.41 -6.92 -14.89
CA LEU A 93 -24.57 -6.53 -13.49
C LEU A 93 -26.02 -6.73 -13.01
N PRO A 94 -26.22 -7.09 -11.73
CA PRO A 94 -27.58 -7.15 -11.14
C PRO A 94 -28.34 -5.83 -11.30
N ALA A 95 -29.64 -5.92 -11.53
CA ALA A 95 -30.50 -4.76 -11.82
C ALA A 95 -30.49 -3.71 -10.66
N GLU A 96 -30.28 -4.14 -9.43
CA GLU A 96 -30.21 -3.30 -8.25
C GLU A 96 -28.84 -2.61 -8.05
N THR A 97 -27.85 -2.88 -8.93
CA THR A 97 -26.52 -2.29 -8.83
C THR A 97 -26.58 -0.77 -8.93
N LYS A 98 -26.04 -0.07 -7.92
CA LYS A 98 -26.01 1.40 -7.83
C LYS A 98 -24.70 2.00 -8.38
N ALA A 99 -23.64 1.23 -8.38
CA ALA A 99 -22.35 1.62 -8.93
C ALA A 99 -21.49 0.38 -9.18
N PHE A 100 -20.51 0.47 -10.05
CA PHE A 100 -19.55 -0.60 -10.29
C PHE A 100 -18.12 -0.06 -10.40
N PHE A 101 -17.19 -0.87 -9.91
CA PHE A 101 -15.77 -0.66 -10.12
C PHE A 101 -15.36 -1.24 -11.47
N LEU A 102 -14.58 -0.50 -12.23
CA LEU A 102 -14.03 -0.95 -13.50
C LEU A 102 -12.52 -1.18 -13.38
N LEU A 103 -12.07 -2.41 -13.55
CA LEU A 103 -10.64 -2.76 -13.44
C LEU A 103 -10.18 -3.60 -14.63
N PRO A 104 -9.15 -3.13 -15.37
CA PRO A 104 -8.39 -4.01 -16.27
C PRO A 104 -7.75 -5.15 -15.50
N SER A 105 -7.79 -6.37 -16.04
CA SER A 105 -7.28 -7.57 -15.35
C SER A 105 -5.76 -7.60 -15.17
N ASP A 106 -5.04 -6.74 -15.87
CA ASP A 106 -3.57 -6.60 -15.82
C ASP A 106 -3.06 -5.59 -14.78
N MET A 107 -3.93 -5.12 -13.88
CA MET A 107 -3.60 -4.23 -12.76
C MET A 107 -3.71 -4.93 -11.40
N PRO A 108 -2.83 -5.88 -11.06
CA PRO A 108 -2.99 -6.75 -9.90
C PRO A 108 -2.56 -6.15 -8.56
N LEU A 109 -1.91 -4.97 -8.55
CA LEU A 109 -1.36 -4.35 -7.34
C LEU A 109 -2.31 -3.42 -6.62
N VAL A 110 -3.49 -3.14 -7.18
CA VAL A 110 -4.52 -2.32 -6.53
C VAL A 110 -4.86 -2.89 -5.15
N LYS A 111 -4.82 -2.05 -4.13
CA LYS A 111 -5.09 -2.46 -2.74
C LYS A 111 -6.59 -2.51 -2.46
N SER A 112 -7.04 -3.54 -1.75
CA SER A 112 -8.44 -3.64 -1.28
C SER A 112 -8.87 -2.45 -0.42
N HIS A 113 -7.89 -1.79 0.22
CA HIS A 113 -8.12 -0.57 0.98
C HIS A 113 -8.60 0.58 0.09
N THR A 114 -8.00 0.76 -1.09
CA THR A 114 -8.40 1.74 -2.10
C THR A 114 -9.86 1.54 -2.50
N VAL A 115 -10.25 0.30 -2.84
CA VAL A 115 -11.65 -0.03 -3.16
C VAL A 115 -12.60 0.37 -2.03
N ARG A 116 -12.24 0.08 -0.77
CA ARG A 116 -13.04 0.49 0.40
C ARG A 116 -13.14 2.02 0.56
N LEU A 117 -12.07 2.76 0.27
CA LEU A 117 -12.09 4.22 0.34
C LEU A 117 -13.04 4.82 -0.70
N LEU A 118 -12.97 4.35 -1.95
CA LEU A 118 -13.85 4.80 -3.03
C LEU A 118 -15.32 4.51 -2.71
N GLY A 119 -15.63 3.29 -2.26
CA GLY A 119 -16.98 2.93 -1.88
C GLY A 119 -17.53 3.76 -0.71
N ARG A 120 -16.68 4.09 0.28
CA ARG A 120 -17.07 5.01 1.36
C ARG A 120 -17.30 6.43 0.87
N ALA A 121 -16.50 6.90 -0.08
CA ALA A 121 -16.70 8.21 -0.70
C ALA A 121 -18.01 8.25 -1.45
N PHE A 122 -18.34 7.25 -2.28
CA PHE A 122 -19.58 7.15 -3.04
C PHE A 122 -20.83 7.29 -2.15
N ASN A 123 -20.82 6.69 -0.96
CA ASN A 123 -21.94 6.80 -0.02
C ASN A 123 -22.06 8.18 0.65
N LYS A 124 -21.01 9.02 0.57
CA LYS A 124 -21.01 10.36 1.17
C LYS A 124 -21.29 11.47 0.18
N VAL A 125 -20.85 11.28 -1.05
CA VAL A 125 -20.98 12.27 -2.11
C VAL A 125 -21.89 11.76 -3.22
N LYS A 126 -22.72 12.65 -3.79
CA LYS A 126 -23.59 12.33 -4.92
C LYS A 126 -22.83 12.58 -6.22
N ALA A 127 -21.80 11.75 -6.48
CA ALA A 127 -20.99 11.85 -7.69
C ALA A 127 -21.35 10.72 -8.69
N ASP A 128 -21.24 11.01 -9.98
CA ASP A 128 -21.42 10.01 -11.03
C ASP A 128 -20.17 9.14 -11.19
N ILE A 129 -19.01 9.69 -10.86
CA ILE A 129 -17.73 8.99 -10.98
C ILE A 129 -16.88 9.30 -9.74
N ILE A 130 -16.28 8.28 -9.16
CA ILE A 130 -15.25 8.43 -8.11
C ILE A 130 -13.93 7.88 -8.66
N TYR A 131 -12.94 8.74 -8.78
CA TYR A 131 -11.59 8.35 -9.21
C TYR A 131 -10.65 8.16 -8.01
N PRO A 132 -9.87 7.09 -7.95
CA PRO A 132 -8.68 7.07 -7.10
C PRO A 132 -7.61 7.96 -7.72
N VAL A 133 -6.92 8.74 -6.88
CA VAL A 133 -5.86 9.64 -7.33
C VAL A 133 -4.60 9.40 -6.50
N PHE A 134 -3.48 9.14 -7.16
CA PHE A 134 -2.16 9.05 -6.55
C PHE A 134 -1.25 10.10 -7.21
N GLN A 135 -0.65 10.98 -6.39
CA GLN A 135 0.22 12.06 -6.85
C GLN A 135 -0.36 12.87 -8.02
N LYS A 136 -1.65 13.25 -7.92
CA LYS A 136 -2.42 13.99 -8.93
C LYS A 136 -2.76 13.21 -10.22
N HIS A 137 -2.44 11.93 -10.30
CA HIS A 137 -2.81 11.08 -11.44
C HIS A 137 -4.00 10.20 -11.07
N ARG A 138 -5.06 10.26 -11.87
CA ARG A 138 -6.21 9.35 -11.78
C ARG A 138 -5.79 7.96 -12.21
N GLY A 139 -6.25 6.94 -11.47
CA GLY A 139 -5.95 5.54 -11.76
C GLY A 139 -7.18 4.64 -11.73
N HIS A 140 -6.94 3.36 -11.64
CA HIS A 140 -7.96 2.32 -11.55
C HIS A 140 -8.07 1.74 -10.13
N PRO A 141 -9.27 1.21 -9.78
CA PRO A 141 -10.52 1.22 -10.52
C PRO A 141 -11.30 2.53 -10.29
N PRO A 142 -11.82 3.22 -11.32
CA PRO A 142 -12.89 4.19 -11.08
C PRO A 142 -14.14 3.46 -10.57
N LEU A 143 -14.90 4.12 -9.70
CA LEU A 143 -16.24 3.68 -9.30
C LEU A 143 -17.26 4.53 -10.04
N ILE A 144 -18.07 3.89 -10.88
CA ILE A 144 -18.99 4.52 -11.83
C ILE A 144 -20.42 4.27 -11.37
N SER A 145 -21.19 5.34 -11.20
CA SER A 145 -22.59 5.31 -10.79
C SER A 145 -23.48 4.67 -11.87
N ALA A 146 -24.58 4.04 -11.44
CA ALA A 146 -25.64 3.57 -12.30
C ALA A 146 -26.28 4.69 -13.17
N ASN A 147 -26.14 5.94 -12.78
CA ASN A 147 -26.56 7.09 -13.60
C ASN A 147 -25.86 7.11 -14.98
N CYS A 148 -24.70 6.48 -15.11
CA CYS A 148 -23.95 6.37 -16.36
C CYS A 148 -24.39 5.15 -17.22
N PHE A 149 -25.16 4.19 -16.67
CA PHE A 149 -25.52 2.95 -17.36
C PHE A 149 -26.27 3.20 -18.68
N PRO A 150 -27.27 4.10 -18.75
CA PRO A 150 -27.98 4.32 -20.01
C PRO A 150 -27.05 4.75 -21.16
N GLU A 151 -26.10 5.64 -20.90
CA GLU A 151 -25.14 6.10 -21.90
C GLU A 151 -24.14 4.99 -22.29
N ILE A 152 -23.67 4.20 -21.32
CA ILE A 152 -22.77 3.08 -21.57
C ILE A 152 -23.48 2.02 -22.42
N LEU A 153 -24.74 1.69 -22.10
CA LEU A 153 -25.50 0.63 -22.77
C LEU A 153 -25.93 1.01 -24.18
N LEU A 154 -26.05 2.30 -24.51
CA LEU A 154 -26.27 2.76 -25.89
C LEU A 154 -25.14 2.34 -26.84
N GLY A 155 -23.91 2.16 -26.33
CA GLY A 155 -22.81 1.54 -27.09
C GLY A 155 -22.26 2.36 -28.28
N ASN A 156 -22.78 3.56 -28.55
CA ASN A 156 -22.60 4.30 -29.82
C ASN A 156 -21.61 5.46 -29.75
N THR A 157 -20.61 5.42 -28.84
CA THR A 157 -19.68 6.54 -28.72
C THR A 157 -18.36 6.25 -29.43
N SER A 158 -18.00 7.08 -30.41
CA SER A 158 -16.70 6.98 -31.11
C SER A 158 -15.49 7.15 -30.18
N GLY A 159 -15.66 7.84 -29.03
CA GLY A 159 -14.66 8.03 -27.98
C GLY A 159 -14.72 7.00 -26.82
N GLY A 160 -15.59 5.99 -26.93
CA GLY A 160 -15.75 4.94 -25.92
C GLY A 160 -16.17 5.45 -24.54
N LEU A 161 -15.80 4.73 -23.49
CA LEU A 161 -16.10 5.12 -22.11
C LEU A 161 -15.55 6.51 -21.76
N ARG A 162 -14.35 6.83 -22.24
CA ARG A 162 -13.70 8.12 -21.94
C ARG A 162 -14.60 9.29 -22.27
N GLN A 163 -15.24 9.31 -23.43
CA GLN A 163 -16.13 10.38 -23.84
C GLN A 163 -17.37 10.51 -22.94
N ILE A 164 -17.90 9.38 -22.44
CA ILE A 164 -19.02 9.39 -21.49
C ILE A 164 -18.59 10.01 -20.17
N LEU A 165 -17.44 9.60 -19.65
CA LEU A 165 -16.92 10.11 -18.37
C LEU A 165 -16.54 11.60 -18.46
N GLU A 166 -15.97 12.06 -19.59
CA GLU A 166 -15.66 13.48 -19.84
C GLU A 166 -16.93 14.36 -19.80
N ARG A 167 -18.06 13.88 -20.35
CA ARG A 167 -19.35 14.61 -20.24
C ARG A 167 -19.87 14.71 -18.81
N ARG A 168 -19.47 13.78 -17.95
CA ARG A 168 -19.84 13.71 -16.52
C ARG A 168 -18.79 14.31 -15.59
N GLU A 169 -17.74 14.93 -16.14
CA GLU A 169 -16.62 15.48 -15.36
C GLU A 169 -17.09 16.48 -14.29
N GLY A 170 -18.09 17.28 -14.56
CA GLY A 170 -18.67 18.23 -13.60
C GLY A 170 -19.28 17.59 -12.35
N ASN A 171 -19.54 16.27 -12.38
CA ASN A 171 -20.04 15.49 -11.25
C ASN A 171 -19.08 14.32 -10.90
N ALA A 172 -17.80 14.50 -11.15
CA ALA A 172 -16.74 13.59 -10.73
C ALA A 172 -16.16 13.99 -9.37
N TYR A 173 -15.73 13.01 -8.58
CA TYR A 173 -15.08 13.22 -7.30
C TYR A 173 -13.77 12.44 -7.22
N GLU A 174 -12.73 13.08 -6.74
CA GLU A 174 -11.41 12.50 -6.59
C GLU A 174 -11.14 12.09 -5.15
N VAL A 175 -10.65 10.87 -4.95
CA VAL A 175 -10.22 10.34 -3.67
C VAL A 175 -8.72 10.14 -3.71
N GLU A 176 -7.99 10.95 -2.95
CA GLU A 176 -6.55 10.77 -2.79
C GLU A 176 -6.27 9.47 -2.02
N VAL A 177 -5.46 8.61 -2.62
CA VAL A 177 -5.06 7.31 -2.06
C VAL A 177 -3.52 7.20 -2.01
N PHE A 178 -3.01 6.39 -1.09
CA PHE A 178 -1.59 6.04 -1.04
C PHE A 178 -1.43 4.61 -1.57
N ASP A 179 -1.64 4.48 -2.86
CA ASP A 179 -1.65 3.20 -3.58
C ASP A 179 -1.14 3.44 -5.01
N GLU A 180 0.16 3.30 -5.18
CA GLU A 180 0.81 3.43 -6.49
C GLU A 180 0.28 2.37 -7.48
N GLY A 181 -0.21 1.23 -6.97
CA GLY A 181 -0.78 0.14 -7.76
C GLY A 181 -1.97 0.52 -8.63
N ILE A 182 -2.63 1.66 -8.36
CA ILE A 182 -3.73 2.17 -9.20
C ILE A 182 -3.26 2.67 -10.59
N LEU A 183 -1.95 2.87 -10.75
CA LEU A 183 -1.31 3.38 -11.98
C LEU A 183 -0.48 2.31 -12.69
N LEU A 184 -0.31 1.12 -12.10
CA LEU A 184 0.61 0.10 -12.59
C LEU A 184 -0.15 -1.04 -13.28
N ASP A 185 0.13 -1.23 -14.57
CA ASP A 185 -0.38 -2.31 -15.40
C ASP A 185 0.77 -3.16 -15.96
N ILE A 186 0.43 -4.34 -16.45
CA ILE A 186 1.37 -5.25 -17.11
C ILE A 186 1.25 -5.04 -18.61
N ASP A 187 2.06 -4.19 -19.23
CA ASP A 187 2.11 -4.04 -20.67
C ASP A 187 3.27 -4.80 -21.32
N THR A 188 4.41 -4.85 -20.64
CA THR A 188 5.64 -5.48 -21.10
C THR A 188 6.15 -6.52 -20.10
N HIS A 189 7.18 -7.29 -20.49
CA HIS A 189 7.86 -8.19 -19.56
C HIS A 189 8.55 -7.43 -18.41
N GLU A 190 9.07 -6.24 -18.68
CA GLU A 190 9.68 -5.38 -17.66
C GLU A 190 8.66 -4.92 -16.63
N ASP A 191 7.44 -4.53 -17.07
CA ASP A 191 6.35 -4.18 -16.15
C ASP A 191 5.98 -5.36 -15.28
N TYR A 192 5.91 -6.57 -15.85
CA TYR A 192 5.64 -7.76 -15.08
C TYR A 192 6.70 -8.04 -14.01
N GLN A 193 8.00 -7.84 -14.30
CA GLN A 193 9.07 -7.98 -13.31
C GLN A 193 8.95 -6.93 -12.18
N LYS A 194 8.65 -5.68 -12.52
CA LYS A 194 8.38 -4.63 -11.53
C LYS A 194 7.18 -4.98 -10.64
N ILE A 195 6.10 -5.46 -11.25
CA ILE A 195 4.88 -5.86 -10.54
C ILE A 195 5.12 -7.08 -9.65
N MET A 196 5.90 -8.07 -10.08
CA MET A 196 6.31 -9.19 -9.22
C MET A 196 7.05 -8.69 -7.97
N THR A 197 8.02 -7.81 -8.14
CA THR A 197 8.76 -7.22 -7.02
C THR A 197 7.84 -6.41 -6.10
N GLY A 198 6.97 -5.56 -6.66
CA GLY A 198 6.00 -4.75 -5.94
C GLY A 198 4.96 -5.60 -5.18
N TYR A 199 4.57 -6.74 -5.75
CA TYR A 199 3.61 -7.64 -5.12
C TYR A 199 4.09 -8.16 -3.76
N TYR A 200 5.32 -8.60 -3.64
CA TYR A 200 5.87 -9.10 -2.38
C TYR A 200 6.04 -8.01 -1.32
N ARG A 201 5.93 -6.75 -1.71
CA ARG A 201 6.09 -5.56 -0.85
C ARG A 201 4.83 -4.72 -0.74
N ARG A 202 3.69 -5.18 -1.24
CA ARG A 202 2.46 -4.38 -1.31
C ARG A 202 1.93 -3.85 0.02
N ASP A 203 2.29 -4.52 1.13
CA ASP A 203 1.89 -4.13 2.50
C ASP A 203 2.91 -3.16 3.15
N ILE A 204 3.95 -2.78 2.40
CA ILE A 204 4.99 -1.82 2.78
C ILE A 204 4.90 -0.63 1.83
N PRO A 205 4.81 0.62 2.33
CA PRO A 205 4.74 1.77 1.44
C PRO A 205 6.02 1.91 0.60
N THR A 206 5.85 2.19 -0.69
CA THR A 206 6.93 2.52 -1.61
C THR A 206 7.54 3.88 -1.25
N GLN A 207 8.68 4.23 -1.87
CA GLN A 207 9.27 5.56 -1.71
C GLN A 207 8.26 6.66 -2.11
N ALA A 208 7.58 6.49 -3.24
CA ALA A 208 6.59 7.43 -3.74
C ALA A 208 5.36 7.55 -2.81
N GLU A 209 4.94 6.44 -2.22
CA GLU A 209 3.86 6.42 -1.23
C GLU A 209 4.27 7.09 0.08
N CYS A 210 5.51 6.89 0.57
CA CYS A 210 6.05 7.62 1.73
C CYS A 210 6.06 9.14 1.50
N GLU A 211 6.52 9.59 0.34
CA GLU A 211 6.55 11.01 -0.02
C GLU A 211 5.14 11.62 -0.11
N ALA A 212 4.20 10.89 -0.69
CA ALA A 212 2.80 11.32 -0.73
C ALA A 212 2.19 11.44 0.67
N ILE A 213 2.51 10.50 1.58
CA ILE A 213 2.10 10.55 2.98
C ILE A 213 2.69 11.76 3.70
N PHE A 214 3.99 12.03 3.56
CA PHE A 214 4.64 13.20 4.15
C PHE A 214 3.98 14.51 3.70
N LYS A 215 3.75 14.63 2.39
CA LYS A 215 3.07 15.79 1.82
C LYS A 215 1.67 15.98 2.39
N LYS A 216 0.88 14.92 2.47
CA LYS A 216 -0.50 14.96 3.01
C LYS A 216 -0.54 15.37 4.47
N MET A 217 0.46 14.94 5.24
CA MET A 217 0.54 15.20 6.67
C MET A 217 1.26 16.51 7.00
N ASN A 218 1.73 17.26 5.98
CA ASN A 218 2.54 18.48 6.14
C ASN A 218 3.75 18.27 7.07
N VAL A 219 4.45 17.13 6.91
CA VAL A 219 5.62 16.81 7.70
C VAL A 219 6.76 17.77 7.34
N SER A 220 7.40 18.37 8.33
CA SER A 220 8.52 19.30 8.09
C SER A 220 9.73 18.59 7.49
N GLU A 221 10.51 19.31 6.69
CA GLU A 221 11.71 18.77 6.06
C GLU A 221 12.73 18.24 7.08
N ALA A 222 12.85 18.87 8.22
CA ALA A 222 13.71 18.40 9.30
C ALA A 222 13.32 17.00 9.81
N ILE A 223 12.02 16.72 9.96
CA ILE A 223 11.51 15.39 10.34
C ILE A 223 11.72 14.39 9.22
N VAL A 224 11.49 14.78 7.97
CA VAL A 224 11.73 13.92 6.80
C VAL A 224 13.20 13.51 6.70
N ASN A 225 14.13 14.48 6.89
CA ASN A 225 15.58 14.22 6.86
C ASN A 225 16.03 13.33 8.02
N HIS A 226 15.52 13.56 9.23
CA HIS A 226 15.74 12.67 10.37
C HIS A 226 15.25 11.24 10.04
N GLY A 227 14.04 11.10 9.53
CA GLY A 227 13.48 9.81 9.15
C GLY A 227 14.29 9.09 8.06
N ARG A 228 14.87 9.82 7.10
CA ARG A 228 15.77 9.22 6.09
C ARG A 228 17.01 8.61 6.73
N MET A 229 17.66 9.32 7.67
CA MET A 229 18.81 8.80 8.39
C MET A 229 18.46 7.58 9.25
N VAL A 230 17.35 7.64 9.99
CA VAL A 230 16.86 6.49 10.77
C VAL A 230 16.59 5.29 9.86
N ALA A 231 16.01 5.51 8.68
CA ALA A 231 15.73 4.44 7.71
C ALA A 231 17.00 3.79 7.18
N GLU A 232 18.05 4.56 6.93
CA GLU A 232 19.35 4.06 6.47
C GLU A 232 20.02 3.21 7.54
N ILE A 233 20.10 3.70 8.77
CA ILE A 233 20.63 2.95 9.92
C ILE A 233 19.83 1.67 10.16
N ALA A 234 18.50 1.75 10.18
CA ALA A 234 17.64 0.58 10.35
C ALA A 234 17.85 -0.46 9.26
N ARG A 235 18.05 -0.02 8.01
CA ARG A 235 18.38 -0.89 6.89
C ARG A 235 19.73 -1.60 7.10
N ASN A 236 20.76 -0.87 7.48
CA ASN A 236 22.10 -1.41 7.70
C ASN A 236 22.11 -2.44 8.85
N LEU A 237 21.47 -2.12 9.96
CA LEU A 237 21.30 -3.06 11.08
C LEU A 237 20.57 -4.34 10.66
N ALA A 238 19.46 -4.18 9.95
CA ALA A 238 18.68 -5.32 9.48
C ALA A 238 19.46 -6.23 8.52
N LEU A 239 20.24 -5.66 7.60
CA LEU A 239 21.09 -6.44 6.70
C LEU A 239 22.13 -7.25 7.46
N ARG A 240 22.86 -6.63 8.39
CA ARG A 240 23.87 -7.31 9.21
C ARG A 240 23.27 -8.42 10.10
N LEU A 241 22.12 -8.15 10.71
CA LEU A 241 21.40 -9.16 11.49
C LEU A 241 20.94 -10.34 10.62
N ASN A 242 20.55 -10.08 9.38
CA ASN A 242 20.18 -11.15 8.44
C ASN A 242 21.38 -11.97 7.95
N GLU A 243 22.58 -11.36 7.84
CA GLU A 243 23.82 -12.09 7.52
C GLU A 243 24.16 -13.16 8.55
N ILE A 244 23.78 -12.96 9.81
CA ILE A 244 23.98 -13.94 10.91
C ILE A 244 22.76 -14.84 11.15
N GLY A 245 21.78 -14.83 10.24
CA GLY A 245 20.66 -15.77 10.22
C GLY A 245 19.36 -15.27 10.83
N LEU A 246 19.23 -14.00 11.22
CA LEU A 246 17.93 -13.42 11.57
C LEU A 246 17.11 -13.18 10.29
N ASN A 247 15.80 -13.01 10.44
CA ASN A 247 14.89 -12.77 9.31
C ASN A 247 14.13 -11.44 9.50
N ILE A 248 14.88 -10.34 9.48
CA ILE A 248 14.33 -8.98 9.59
C ILE A 248 13.88 -8.50 8.21
N ASP A 249 12.66 -8.02 8.10
CA ASP A 249 12.16 -7.42 6.85
C ASP A 249 12.79 -6.05 6.60
N VAL A 250 13.86 -6.03 5.80
CA VAL A 250 14.63 -4.82 5.47
C VAL A 250 13.77 -3.71 4.89
N HIS A 251 12.74 -4.06 4.10
CA HIS A 251 11.85 -3.06 3.50
C HIS A 251 10.90 -2.46 4.53
N ALA A 252 10.39 -3.29 5.44
CA ALA A 252 9.52 -2.84 6.51
C ALA A 252 10.24 -1.89 7.47
N VAL A 253 11.46 -2.22 7.91
CA VAL A 253 12.24 -1.34 8.80
C VAL A 253 12.64 -0.05 8.10
N THR A 254 13.00 -0.10 6.81
CA THR A 254 13.33 1.10 6.02
C THR A 254 12.14 2.04 5.91
N ALA A 255 10.95 1.52 5.59
CA ALA A 255 9.73 2.32 5.51
C ALA A 255 9.30 2.85 6.89
N ALA A 256 9.40 2.02 7.92
CA ALA A 256 9.08 2.41 9.28
C ALA A 256 10.05 3.49 9.79
N GLY A 257 11.35 3.36 9.53
CA GLY A 257 12.36 4.37 9.87
C GLY A 257 12.06 5.73 9.23
N LYS A 258 11.62 5.75 7.94
CA LYS A 258 11.18 6.99 7.29
C LYS A 258 9.98 7.62 7.99
N LEU A 259 8.99 6.81 8.37
CA LEU A 259 7.66 7.26 8.79
C LEU A 259 7.44 7.28 10.31
N HIS A 260 8.45 6.90 11.14
CA HIS A 260 8.25 6.74 12.58
C HIS A 260 7.76 8.02 13.26
N ASP A 261 8.27 9.16 12.86
CA ASP A 261 7.94 10.48 13.38
C ASP A 261 6.83 11.22 12.59
N LEU A 262 6.04 10.51 11.79
CA LEU A 262 4.97 11.06 10.93
C LEU A 262 4.00 12.01 11.66
N ALA A 263 3.80 11.82 12.94
CA ALA A 263 2.91 12.63 13.78
C ALA A 263 3.66 13.41 14.87
N LYS A 264 4.97 13.63 14.72
CA LYS A 264 5.81 14.37 15.68
C LYS A 264 5.18 15.70 16.06
N GLY A 265 5.31 16.08 17.32
CA GLY A 265 4.67 17.27 17.90
C GLY A 265 3.26 17.01 18.46
N LYS A 266 2.68 15.82 18.28
CA LYS A 266 1.42 15.43 18.92
C LYS A 266 1.68 14.53 20.14
N PRO A 267 0.86 14.62 21.21
CA PRO A 267 0.91 13.64 22.31
C PRO A 267 0.76 12.22 21.73
N ASN A 268 1.56 11.28 22.24
CA ASN A 268 1.55 9.87 21.74
C ASN A 268 1.71 9.75 20.22
N HIS A 269 2.64 10.52 19.62
CA HIS A 269 2.85 10.61 18.18
C HIS A 269 3.11 9.25 17.52
N ALA A 270 3.79 8.32 18.20
CA ALA A 270 4.03 6.96 17.70
C ALA A 270 2.73 6.22 17.42
N GLN A 271 1.81 6.20 18.40
CA GLN A 271 0.49 5.57 18.25
C GLN A 271 -0.39 6.29 17.21
N ILE A 272 -0.27 7.61 17.11
CA ILE A 272 -0.99 8.38 16.08
C ILE A 272 -0.44 8.04 14.71
N GLY A 273 0.89 8.00 14.54
CA GLY A 273 1.55 7.60 13.30
C GLY A 273 1.13 6.19 12.87
N GLY A 274 1.17 5.23 13.79
CA GLY A 274 0.69 3.87 13.55
C GLY A 274 -0.78 3.82 13.13
N ARG A 275 -1.67 4.57 13.79
CA ARG A 275 -3.10 4.64 13.38
C ARG A 275 -3.30 5.22 11.99
N ILE A 276 -2.52 6.23 11.61
CA ILE A 276 -2.53 6.82 10.27
C ILE A 276 -2.14 5.75 9.24
N LEU A 277 -1.02 5.06 9.44
CA LEU A 277 -0.53 4.03 8.53
C LEU A 277 -1.51 2.84 8.42
N LYS A 278 -2.08 2.40 9.55
CA LYS A 278 -3.12 1.37 9.58
C LYS A 278 -4.37 1.78 8.77
N LYS A 279 -4.76 3.06 8.85
CA LYS A 279 -5.88 3.63 8.08
C LYS A 279 -5.61 3.55 6.57
N TYR A 280 -4.37 3.55 6.13
CA TYR A 280 -3.97 3.43 4.73
C TYR A 280 -3.59 2.01 4.30
N GLY A 281 -3.75 1.02 5.20
CA GLY A 281 -3.57 -0.39 4.87
C GLY A 281 -2.16 -0.94 5.12
N TYR A 282 -1.25 -0.17 5.70
CA TYR A 282 0.13 -0.59 5.99
C TYR A 282 0.26 -1.17 7.40
N TYR A 283 -0.36 -2.30 7.65
CA TYR A 283 -0.51 -2.87 8.99
C TYR A 283 0.83 -3.20 9.66
N LYS A 284 1.77 -3.83 8.93
CA LYS A 284 3.10 -4.20 9.45
C LYS A 284 3.90 -2.95 9.84
N VAL A 285 4.02 -2.00 8.94
CA VAL A 285 4.75 -0.74 9.20
C VAL A 285 4.08 0.07 10.31
N ALA A 286 2.75 0.05 10.39
CA ALA A 286 1.99 0.70 11.46
C ALA A 286 2.33 0.16 12.85
N GLN A 287 2.53 -1.16 12.99
CA GLN A 287 2.92 -1.79 14.26
C GLN A 287 4.33 -1.36 14.67
N ILE A 288 5.29 -1.39 13.75
CA ILE A 288 6.67 -0.96 14.00
C ILE A 288 6.70 0.51 14.43
N VAL A 289 6.01 1.38 13.68
CA VAL A 289 5.94 2.82 13.99
C VAL A 289 5.27 3.07 15.35
N ALA A 290 4.23 2.34 15.72
CA ALA A 290 3.57 2.50 17.01
C ALA A 290 4.49 2.12 18.19
N ALA A 291 5.47 1.26 18.01
CA ALA A 291 6.37 0.75 19.05
C ALA A 291 7.65 1.60 19.23
N HIS A 292 7.98 2.56 18.33
CA HIS A 292 9.30 3.19 18.30
C HIS A 292 9.63 4.10 19.52
N THR A 293 8.66 4.49 20.33
CA THR A 293 8.92 5.29 21.57
C THR A 293 8.93 4.44 22.82
N ASP A 294 8.02 3.50 22.95
CA ASP A 294 7.79 2.71 24.17
C ASP A 294 7.54 1.25 23.80
N MET A 295 8.62 0.53 23.52
CA MET A 295 8.61 -0.88 23.18
C MET A 295 8.59 -1.74 24.45
N GLU A 296 7.73 -2.75 24.52
CA GLU A 296 7.81 -3.77 25.57
C GLU A 296 9.02 -4.68 25.31
N LEU A 297 9.89 -4.83 26.30
CA LEU A 297 11.04 -5.73 26.23
C LEU A 297 10.61 -7.17 26.55
N ASN A 298 10.80 -8.06 25.61
CA ASN A 298 10.87 -9.48 25.90
C ASN A 298 12.36 -9.87 26.02
N GLU A 299 12.83 -10.05 27.26
CA GLU A 299 14.24 -10.26 27.57
C GLU A 299 14.89 -11.50 26.92
N LYS A 300 14.07 -12.41 26.43
CA LYS A 300 14.53 -13.67 25.78
C LYS A 300 14.32 -13.66 24.27
N ALA A 301 13.74 -12.60 23.72
CA ALA A 301 13.47 -12.53 22.28
C ALA A 301 14.66 -11.96 21.52
N LEU A 302 14.92 -12.52 20.35
CA LEU A 302 15.84 -11.94 19.38
C LEU A 302 15.27 -10.59 18.88
N PRO A 303 16.14 -9.64 18.47
CA PRO A 303 15.69 -8.38 17.91
C PRO A 303 14.76 -8.59 16.71
N ASP A 304 13.63 -7.90 16.72
CA ASP A 304 12.66 -7.84 15.63
C ASP A 304 12.72 -6.48 14.88
N GLU A 305 11.84 -6.29 13.91
CA GLU A 305 11.76 -5.04 13.15
C GLU A 305 11.50 -3.81 14.04
N ALA A 306 10.74 -3.96 15.12
CA ALA A 306 10.46 -2.86 16.04
C ALA A 306 11.70 -2.47 16.85
N ALA A 307 12.46 -3.45 17.33
CA ALA A 307 13.73 -3.26 18.01
C ALA A 307 14.76 -2.55 17.12
N VAL A 308 14.88 -2.96 15.86
CA VAL A 308 15.79 -2.35 14.88
C VAL A 308 15.46 -0.88 14.65
N VAL A 309 14.19 -0.54 14.44
CA VAL A 309 13.79 0.86 14.21
C VAL A 309 13.89 1.67 15.49
N TYR A 310 13.58 1.08 16.64
CA TYR A 310 13.76 1.72 17.96
C TYR A 310 15.22 2.13 18.19
N LEU A 311 16.18 1.22 17.98
CA LEU A 311 17.60 1.54 18.12
C LEU A 311 18.06 2.58 17.09
N ALA A 312 17.67 2.40 15.83
CA ALA A 312 18.06 3.31 14.75
C ALA A 312 17.65 4.76 15.06
N ASP A 313 16.45 4.99 15.61
CA ASP A 313 16.03 6.33 16.04
C ASP A 313 16.93 6.89 17.17
N LYS A 314 17.37 6.06 18.12
CA LYS A 314 18.21 6.50 19.24
C LYS A 314 19.64 6.81 18.81
N LEU A 315 20.10 6.27 17.70
CA LEU A 315 21.42 6.56 17.11
C LEU A 315 21.47 7.85 16.29
N VAL A 316 20.36 8.55 16.07
CA VAL A 316 20.33 9.78 15.25
C VAL A 316 20.05 11.00 16.13
N LYS A 317 20.98 11.97 16.14
CA LYS A 317 20.80 13.28 16.76
C LYS A 317 21.50 14.37 15.95
N GLY A 318 20.82 15.51 15.73
CA GLY A 318 21.41 16.68 15.10
C GLY A 318 21.96 16.44 13.67
N GLY A 319 21.44 15.44 12.96
CA GLY A 319 21.93 15.07 11.63
C GLY A 319 23.17 14.18 11.60
N GLY A 320 23.56 13.60 12.75
CA GLY A 320 24.70 12.67 12.85
C GLY A 320 24.36 11.40 13.64
N ILE A 321 25.26 10.41 13.55
CA ILE A 321 25.20 9.17 14.34
C ILE A 321 25.86 9.43 15.69
N VAL A 322 25.13 9.13 16.77
CA VAL A 322 25.57 9.25 18.15
C VAL A 322 25.43 7.90 18.87
N SER A 323 26.14 7.71 19.98
CA SER A 323 25.93 6.54 20.85
C SER A 323 24.62 6.67 21.64
N ILE A 324 24.12 5.54 22.15
CA ILE A 324 22.95 5.51 23.06
C ILE A 324 23.23 6.37 24.30
N ASP A 325 24.46 6.31 24.86
CA ASP A 325 24.86 7.10 26.00
C ASP A 325 24.78 8.61 25.71
N GLU A 326 25.41 9.09 24.63
CA GLU A 326 25.35 10.50 24.19
C GLU A 326 23.92 10.99 23.96
N ARG A 327 23.09 10.14 23.38
CA ARG A 327 21.68 10.47 23.10
C ARG A 327 20.89 10.72 24.35
N PHE A 328 20.99 9.83 25.34
CA PHE A 328 20.20 9.91 26.57
C PHE A 328 20.80 10.87 27.61
N SER A 329 22.12 10.99 27.72
CA SER A 329 22.76 11.98 28.57
C SER A 329 22.32 13.40 28.23
N ALA A 330 22.35 13.76 26.94
CA ALA A 330 21.87 15.06 26.49
C ALA A 330 20.36 15.28 26.75
N SER A 331 19.53 14.21 26.67
CA SER A 331 18.12 14.34 27.02
C SER A 331 17.89 14.49 28.52
N MET A 332 18.67 13.84 29.37
CA MET A 332 18.60 14.03 30.83
C MET A 332 18.99 15.45 31.26
N ASP A 333 20.00 16.03 30.60
CA ASP A 333 20.41 17.43 30.84
C ASP A 333 19.33 18.42 30.44
N GLU A 334 18.70 18.21 29.27
CA GLU A 334 17.61 19.06 28.76
C GLU A 334 16.39 19.08 29.68
N TYR A 335 16.05 17.93 30.28
CA TYR A 335 14.87 17.78 31.15
C TYR A 335 15.20 17.68 32.64
N ALA A 336 16.41 18.11 33.08
CA ALA A 336 16.90 18.00 34.44
C ALA A 336 15.97 18.65 35.51
N ALA A 337 15.19 19.66 35.11
CA ALA A 337 14.24 20.33 35.99
C ALA A 337 12.97 19.50 36.32
N SER A 338 12.71 18.38 35.59
CA SER A 338 11.54 17.53 35.81
C SER A 338 11.95 16.11 36.22
N ALA A 339 11.82 15.79 37.52
CA ALA A 339 12.13 14.46 38.03
C ALA A 339 11.32 13.35 37.36
N GLU A 340 10.07 13.62 37.01
CA GLU A 340 9.20 12.69 36.30
C GLU A 340 9.70 12.42 34.87
N ALA A 341 10.08 13.47 34.13
CA ALA A 341 10.64 13.32 32.78
C ALA A 341 11.97 12.55 32.82
N VAL A 342 12.86 12.86 33.78
CA VAL A 342 14.14 12.15 33.97
C VAL A 342 13.91 10.67 34.27
N ALA A 343 12.89 10.31 35.09
CA ALA A 343 12.57 8.91 35.38
C ALA A 343 12.15 8.16 34.11
N VAL A 344 11.30 8.73 33.26
CA VAL A 344 10.88 8.15 31.96
C VAL A 344 12.08 8.00 31.01
N ILE A 345 12.96 9.01 30.94
CA ILE A 345 14.16 8.97 30.11
C ILE A 345 15.11 7.85 30.56
N ARG A 346 15.30 7.66 31.88
CA ARG A 346 16.11 6.56 32.42
C ARG A 346 15.57 5.20 32.07
N GLU A 347 14.27 5.02 32.18
CA GLU A 347 13.63 3.75 31.79
C GLU A 347 13.82 3.44 30.29
N ARG A 348 13.64 4.45 29.44
CA ARG A 348 13.90 4.31 28.00
C ARG A 348 15.37 4.04 27.69
N ARG A 349 16.30 4.65 28.43
CA ARG A 349 17.74 4.40 28.32
C ARG A 349 18.07 2.94 28.63
N LEU A 350 17.65 2.44 29.81
CA LEU A 350 17.88 1.05 30.21
C LEU A 350 17.36 0.04 29.16
N ARG A 351 16.21 0.37 28.58
CA ARG A 351 15.61 -0.43 27.53
C ARG A 351 16.47 -0.43 26.26
N ALA A 352 16.95 0.74 25.85
CA ALA A 352 17.81 0.89 24.69
C ALA A 352 19.14 0.16 24.86
N GLU A 353 19.82 0.35 26.03
CA GLU A 353 21.09 -0.30 26.36
C GLU A 353 20.97 -1.84 26.36
N LYS A 354 19.84 -2.38 26.80
CA LYS A 354 19.61 -3.82 26.79
C LYS A 354 19.48 -4.39 25.37
N ILE A 355 18.75 -3.69 24.48
CA ILE A 355 18.64 -4.08 23.08
C ILE A 355 20.00 -3.91 22.38
N GLU A 356 20.71 -2.81 22.62
CA GLU A 356 22.06 -2.55 22.13
C GLU A 356 23.02 -3.71 22.47
N GLN A 357 23.11 -4.08 23.76
CA GLN A 357 23.95 -5.20 24.20
C GLN A 357 23.62 -6.50 23.47
N THR A 358 22.32 -6.79 23.28
CA THR A 358 21.91 -7.98 22.55
C THR A 358 22.38 -7.94 21.09
N VAL A 359 22.18 -6.81 20.40
CA VAL A 359 22.61 -6.62 19.00
C VAL A 359 24.13 -6.69 18.87
N GLU A 360 24.89 -6.03 19.76
CA GLU A 360 26.35 -6.05 19.76
C GLU A 360 26.91 -7.47 20.02
N GLN A 361 26.32 -8.20 20.95
CA GLN A 361 26.69 -9.60 21.19
C GLN A 361 26.47 -10.49 19.96
N LEU A 362 25.35 -10.28 19.26
CA LEU A 362 25.02 -11.03 18.05
C LEU A 362 25.96 -10.68 16.89
N LEU A 363 26.28 -9.42 16.70
CA LEU A 363 27.08 -8.93 15.57
C LEU A 363 28.60 -8.99 15.83
N GLY A 364 29.03 -9.05 17.09
CA GLY A 364 30.46 -9.00 17.45
C GLY A 364 31.13 -7.64 17.22
N ILE A 365 30.37 -6.59 16.98
CA ILE A 365 30.82 -5.21 16.75
C ILE A 365 29.92 -4.21 17.49
N SER A 366 30.44 -2.98 17.75
CA SER A 366 29.62 -1.97 18.39
C SER A 366 28.47 -1.53 17.52
N LEU A 367 27.34 -1.12 18.15
CA LEU A 367 26.14 -0.68 17.48
C LEU A 367 26.39 0.52 16.55
N VAL A 368 27.27 1.45 16.99
CA VAL A 368 27.66 2.62 16.17
C VAL A 368 28.42 2.20 14.90
N MET A 369 29.26 1.14 14.97
CA MET A 369 29.91 0.58 13.79
C MET A 369 28.90 -0.14 12.90
N ALA A 370 27.97 -0.89 13.49
CA ALA A 370 26.93 -1.58 12.75
C ALA A 370 25.96 -0.65 12.03
N ALA A 371 25.76 0.57 12.56
CA ALA A 371 24.90 1.60 11.99
C ALA A 371 25.49 2.29 10.73
N ARG A 372 26.82 2.28 10.58
CA ARG A 372 27.51 2.87 9.43
C ARG A 372 27.36 1.98 8.19
N ASP A 373 27.56 2.58 7.02
CA ASP A 373 27.44 1.89 5.74
C ASP A 373 28.22 0.58 5.68
N LEU A 374 27.60 -0.41 5.07
CA LEU A 374 28.30 -1.57 4.51
C LEU A 374 29.06 -1.06 3.27
N CYS A 375 30.36 -0.81 3.41
CA CYS A 375 31.26 -0.50 2.30
C CYS A 375 31.26 -1.62 1.27
#